data_f813922bdccacd6481df4dabcd2f04a5
#
_entry.id   f813922bdccacd6481df4dabcd2f04a5
#
_cell.length_a   1.000
_cell.length_b   1.000
_cell.length_c   1.000
_cell.angle_alpha   90.00
_cell.angle_beta   90.00
_cell.angle_gamma   90.00
#
_symmetry.space_group_name_H-M   'P 1'
#
loop_
_entity.id
_entity.type
_entity.pdbx_description
1 polymer ?
#
loop_
_entity_poly.entity_id
_entity_poly.type
_entity_poly.pdbx_seq_one_letter_code
_entity_poly.pdbx_strand_id
1 'polypeptide(L)'
;MYKRQKLAELLRALGDVEIPWFRVHYAYPTGLTPDVLAAYREVPNVVPYLDLPLQHSHPEVLRAMNRPWQADVNDRLLDQIRDQLPDAVLRTTLIVGFPGETEEHFQHLLGFLERQRFDHVGVFTFSPEDGTAAADLPDRVDPEVAQARKDALMALQQPISAERNSGWVGRTVDVLIEQHNPQSGEMIGRCARFAPEVDGEVRVQPGADGEQAALGSLVPVEITGADIYDLNGRIVGARAMVAAARRQG
;
A
#
# COMPACT_ATOMS: atom_id res chain seq x y z
N MET A 1 14.19 -26.94 11.69
CA MET A 1 14.00 -26.94 10.22
C MET A 1 12.73 -26.15 9.93
N TYR A 2 12.85 -24.84 9.69
CA TYR A 2 11.69 -24.00 9.34
C TYR A 2 11.17 -24.47 7.99
N LYS A 3 9.91 -24.90 7.94
CA LYS A 3 9.21 -25.17 6.68
C LYS A 3 9.27 -23.88 5.86
N ARG A 4 9.87 -23.92 4.65
CA ARG A 4 9.81 -22.80 3.71
C ARG A 4 8.36 -22.35 3.61
N GLN A 5 8.13 -21.06 3.86
CA GLN A 5 6.81 -20.49 3.71
C GLN A 5 6.37 -20.66 2.25
N LYS A 6 5.27 -21.35 2.07
CA LYS A 6 4.68 -21.63 0.75
C LYS A 6 3.62 -20.57 0.42
N LEU A 7 3.98 -19.29 0.48
CA LEU A 7 3.03 -18.20 0.26
C LEU A 7 2.36 -18.31 -1.11
N ALA A 8 3.12 -18.60 -2.15
CA ALA A 8 2.56 -18.75 -3.50
C ALA A 8 1.50 -19.88 -3.58
N GLU A 9 1.77 -21.03 -2.94
CA GLU A 9 0.81 -22.13 -2.88
C GLU A 9 -0.46 -21.73 -2.09
N LEU A 10 -0.29 -21.00 -0.99
CA LEU A 10 -1.42 -20.48 -0.22
C LEU A 10 -2.26 -19.50 -1.04
N LEU A 11 -1.63 -18.55 -1.74
CA LEU A 11 -2.34 -17.58 -2.58
C LEU A 11 -3.16 -18.31 -3.67
N ARG A 12 -2.56 -19.30 -4.34
CA ARG A 12 -3.29 -20.10 -5.34
C ARG A 12 -4.45 -20.87 -4.74
N ALA A 13 -4.29 -21.46 -3.56
CA ALA A 13 -5.37 -22.17 -2.86
C ALA A 13 -6.50 -21.22 -2.42
N LEU A 14 -6.19 -19.96 -2.10
CA LEU A 14 -7.19 -18.95 -1.81
C LEU A 14 -7.98 -18.51 -3.04
N GLY A 15 -7.45 -18.75 -4.24
CA GLY A 15 -8.17 -18.51 -5.50
C GLY A 15 -9.46 -19.30 -5.66
N ASP A 16 -9.55 -20.48 -5.02
CA ASP A 16 -10.72 -21.34 -5.04
C ASP A 16 -11.77 -20.97 -3.98
N VAL A 17 -11.49 -19.97 -3.15
CA VAL A 17 -12.41 -19.52 -2.09
C VAL A 17 -13.29 -18.40 -2.61
N GLU A 18 -14.60 -18.50 -2.43
CA GLU A 18 -15.59 -17.50 -2.86
C GLU A 18 -15.57 -16.24 -1.96
N ILE A 19 -14.42 -15.58 -1.89
CA ILE A 19 -14.24 -14.28 -1.24
C ILE A 19 -13.71 -13.30 -2.29
N PRO A 20 -14.34 -12.12 -2.45
CA PRO A 20 -13.98 -11.18 -3.51
C PRO A 20 -12.53 -10.69 -3.46
N TRP A 21 -11.99 -10.48 -2.24
CA TRP A 21 -10.66 -9.93 -2.05
C TRP A 21 -9.87 -10.61 -0.96
N PHE A 22 -8.65 -10.99 -1.28
CA PHE A 22 -7.59 -11.32 -0.33
C PHE A 22 -6.49 -10.29 -0.41
N ARG A 23 -6.07 -9.76 0.72
CA ARG A 23 -4.94 -8.84 0.83
C ARG A 23 -3.87 -9.43 1.73
N VAL A 24 -2.62 -9.36 1.29
CA VAL A 24 -1.46 -9.73 2.11
C VAL A 24 -0.91 -8.46 2.74
N HIS A 25 -0.83 -8.44 4.07
CA HIS A 25 -0.17 -7.38 4.82
C HIS A 25 1.22 -7.82 5.26
N TYR A 26 2.14 -6.85 5.40
CA TYR A 26 3.48 -7.05 5.96
C TYR A 26 4.30 -8.10 5.22
N ALA A 27 4.35 -8.01 3.90
CA ALA A 27 5.22 -8.88 3.11
C ALA A 27 6.69 -8.51 3.34
N TYR A 28 7.46 -9.47 3.88
CA TYR A 28 8.89 -9.26 4.05
C TYR A 28 9.60 -9.32 2.69
N PRO A 29 10.51 -8.38 2.35
CA PRO A 29 11.09 -8.26 1.01
C PRO A 29 11.64 -9.56 0.43
N THR A 30 12.38 -10.35 1.24
CA THR A 30 12.96 -11.63 0.77
C THR A 30 11.91 -12.74 0.59
N GLY A 31 10.68 -12.54 1.02
CA GLY A 31 9.56 -13.46 0.82
C GLY A 31 8.87 -13.30 -0.53
N LEU A 32 9.09 -12.18 -1.22
CA LEU A 32 8.52 -11.90 -2.55
C LEU A 32 9.37 -12.51 -3.66
N THR A 33 9.26 -13.83 -3.79
CA THR A 33 9.92 -14.56 -4.86
C THR A 33 9.17 -14.38 -6.19
N PRO A 34 9.80 -14.66 -7.35
CA PRO A 34 9.12 -14.64 -8.65
C PRO A 34 7.84 -15.49 -8.69
N ASP A 35 7.81 -16.63 -7.97
CA ASP A 35 6.64 -17.50 -7.87
C ASP A 35 5.50 -16.85 -7.06
N VAL A 36 5.84 -16.08 -6.01
CA VAL A 36 4.84 -15.30 -5.25
C VAL A 36 4.26 -14.19 -6.13
N LEU A 37 5.09 -13.45 -6.88
CA LEU A 37 4.60 -12.42 -7.80
C LEU A 37 3.75 -13.01 -8.93
N ALA A 38 4.10 -14.20 -9.42
CA ALA A 38 3.28 -14.93 -10.37
C ALA A 38 1.91 -15.27 -9.78
N ALA A 39 1.84 -15.73 -8.52
CA ALA A 39 0.57 -16.02 -7.85
C ALA A 39 -0.33 -14.77 -7.71
N TYR A 40 0.24 -13.59 -7.42
CA TYR A 40 -0.54 -12.34 -7.44
C TYR A 40 -1.17 -12.02 -8.78
N ARG A 41 -0.51 -12.39 -9.89
CA ARG A 41 -1.03 -12.18 -11.25
C ARG A 41 -2.06 -13.23 -11.65
N GLU A 42 -1.86 -14.47 -11.22
CA GLU A 42 -2.67 -15.64 -11.59
C GLU A 42 -4.00 -15.70 -10.84
N VAL A 43 -4.05 -15.18 -9.61
CA VAL A 43 -5.19 -15.33 -8.69
C VAL A 43 -6.00 -14.03 -8.64
N PRO A 44 -7.18 -13.98 -9.30
CA PRO A 44 -7.91 -12.72 -9.51
C PRO A 44 -8.48 -12.09 -8.24
N ASN A 45 -8.74 -12.87 -7.19
CA ASN A 45 -9.23 -12.38 -5.90
C ASN A 45 -8.09 -12.01 -4.91
N VAL A 46 -6.82 -12.17 -5.29
CA VAL A 46 -5.69 -11.61 -4.55
C VAL A 46 -5.42 -10.22 -5.08
N VAL A 47 -5.73 -9.20 -4.28
CA VAL A 47 -5.54 -7.81 -4.70
C VAL A 47 -4.05 -7.49 -4.90
N PRO A 48 -3.66 -6.81 -5.99
CA PRO A 48 -2.27 -6.47 -6.28
C PRO A 48 -1.80 -5.29 -5.42
N TYR A 49 -1.87 -5.46 -4.12
CA TYR A 49 -1.46 -4.52 -3.09
C TYR A 49 -0.32 -5.15 -2.30
N LEU A 50 0.87 -4.54 -2.34
CA LEU A 50 2.06 -5.05 -1.68
C LEU A 50 2.48 -4.08 -0.56
N ASP A 51 2.27 -4.51 0.67
CA ASP A 51 2.71 -3.80 1.87
C ASP A 51 4.09 -4.30 2.28
N LEU A 52 5.10 -3.47 2.01
CA LEU A 52 6.52 -3.76 2.14
C LEU A 52 7.16 -2.84 3.18
N PRO A 53 7.20 -3.19 4.46
CA PRO A 53 7.85 -2.37 5.46
C PRO A 53 9.38 -2.43 5.29
N LEU A 54 9.92 -1.57 4.42
CA LEU A 54 11.35 -1.53 4.09
C LEU A 54 12.19 -0.94 5.24
N GLN A 55 11.58 -0.09 6.06
CA GLN A 55 12.14 0.58 7.23
C GLN A 55 13.11 1.72 6.88
N HIS A 56 14.07 1.49 5.99
CA HIS A 56 15.03 2.48 5.51
C HIS A 56 15.54 2.08 4.12
N SER A 57 16.36 2.93 3.48
CA SER A 57 16.99 2.64 2.19
C SER A 57 18.51 2.56 2.26
N HIS A 58 19.16 3.22 3.24
CA HIS A 58 20.62 3.26 3.33
C HIS A 58 21.18 1.93 3.88
N PRO A 59 22.22 1.33 3.23
CA PRO A 59 22.75 0.02 3.62
C PRO A 59 23.24 -0.08 5.06
N GLU A 60 23.88 0.98 5.60
CA GLU A 60 24.40 0.97 6.97
C GLU A 60 23.28 0.96 7.99
N VAL A 61 22.25 1.77 7.79
CA VAL A 61 21.07 1.80 8.67
C VAL A 61 20.31 0.49 8.59
N LEU A 62 20.08 -0.05 7.40
CA LEU A 62 19.42 -1.35 7.22
C LEU A 62 20.21 -2.48 7.90
N ARG A 63 21.55 -2.47 7.83
CA ARG A 63 22.39 -3.43 8.55
C ARG A 63 22.22 -3.32 10.06
N ALA A 64 22.21 -2.09 10.59
CA ALA A 64 22.00 -1.84 12.00
C ALA A 64 20.60 -2.26 12.48
N MET A 65 19.59 -2.16 11.60
CA MET A 65 18.22 -2.66 11.82
C MET A 65 18.09 -4.19 11.59
N ASN A 66 19.16 -4.92 11.30
CA ASN A 66 19.13 -6.34 10.94
C ASN A 66 18.18 -6.64 9.76
N ARG A 67 18.18 -5.78 8.74
CA ARG A 67 17.39 -5.88 7.51
C ARG A 67 18.27 -6.26 6.31
N PRO A 68 17.72 -6.75 5.19
CA PRO A 68 18.47 -6.89 3.94
C PRO A 68 19.11 -5.54 3.57
N TRP A 69 20.42 -5.51 3.44
CA TRP A 69 21.22 -4.28 3.34
C TRP A 69 22.12 -4.22 2.10
N GLN A 70 22.13 -5.25 1.27
CA GLN A 70 22.93 -5.24 0.04
C GLN A 70 22.53 -4.03 -0.81
N ALA A 71 23.51 -3.39 -1.43
CA ALA A 71 23.27 -2.24 -2.29
C ALA A 71 22.18 -2.57 -3.33
N ASP A 72 21.26 -1.64 -3.52
CA ASP A 72 20.16 -1.69 -4.49
C ASP A 72 19.19 -2.89 -4.32
N VAL A 73 19.23 -3.61 -3.20
CA VAL A 73 18.33 -4.77 -3.00
C VAL A 73 16.87 -4.37 -3.05
N ASN A 74 16.51 -3.23 -2.46
CA ASN A 74 15.15 -2.73 -2.45
C ASN A 74 14.75 -2.16 -3.82
N ASP A 75 15.66 -1.42 -4.48
CA ASP A 75 15.41 -0.87 -5.82
C ASP A 75 15.14 -2.00 -6.82
N ARG A 76 16.00 -3.02 -6.86
CA ARG A 76 15.80 -4.20 -7.74
C ARG A 76 14.51 -4.96 -7.47
N LEU A 77 14.12 -5.10 -6.19
CA LEU A 77 12.85 -5.75 -5.84
C LEU A 77 11.66 -4.93 -6.35
N LEU A 78 11.68 -3.62 -6.15
CA LEU A 78 10.59 -2.73 -6.57
C LEU A 78 10.47 -2.68 -8.10
N ASP A 79 11.60 -2.66 -8.83
CA ASP A 79 11.61 -2.74 -10.28
C ASP A 79 11.03 -4.08 -10.76
N GLN A 80 11.43 -5.19 -10.16
CA GLN A 80 10.88 -6.51 -10.47
C GLN A 80 9.37 -6.60 -10.21
N ILE A 81 8.88 -5.98 -9.13
CA ILE A 81 7.44 -5.93 -8.85
C ILE A 81 6.72 -5.14 -9.94
N ARG A 82 7.21 -3.98 -10.33
CA ARG A 82 6.59 -3.15 -11.37
C ARG A 82 6.58 -3.82 -12.73
N ASP A 83 7.65 -4.53 -13.07
CA ASP A 83 7.73 -5.29 -14.32
C ASP A 83 6.70 -6.43 -14.39
N GLN A 84 6.49 -7.12 -13.28
CA GLN A 84 5.58 -8.28 -13.23
C GLN A 84 4.14 -7.92 -12.89
N LEU A 85 3.91 -6.83 -12.15
CA LEU A 85 2.63 -6.36 -11.68
C LEU A 85 2.53 -4.83 -11.89
N PRO A 86 2.36 -4.34 -13.11
CA PRO A 86 2.40 -2.91 -13.43
C PRO A 86 1.31 -2.08 -12.74
N ASP A 87 0.17 -2.69 -12.42
CA ASP A 87 -0.93 -2.05 -11.70
C ASP A 87 -0.86 -2.25 -10.18
N ALA A 88 0.23 -2.81 -9.66
CA ALA A 88 0.38 -3.02 -8.22
C ALA A 88 0.41 -1.71 -7.45
N VAL A 89 -0.29 -1.69 -6.34
CA VAL A 89 -0.22 -0.65 -5.33
C VAL A 89 0.92 -0.99 -4.37
N LEU A 90 1.86 -0.08 -4.24
CA LEU A 90 3.02 -0.25 -3.37
C LEU A 90 2.89 0.61 -2.11
N ARG A 91 2.85 -0.05 -0.97
CA ARG A 91 2.91 0.58 0.35
C ARG A 91 4.23 0.26 1.02
N THR A 92 4.79 1.23 1.72
CA THR A 92 5.95 1.02 2.58
C THR A 92 5.79 1.69 3.94
N THR A 93 6.57 1.22 4.89
CA THR A 93 6.76 1.86 6.19
C THR A 93 8.23 2.18 6.35
N LEU A 94 8.53 3.41 6.79
CA LEU A 94 9.88 3.91 7.01
C LEU A 94 10.05 4.34 8.48
N ILE A 95 11.25 4.21 8.99
CA ILE A 95 11.64 4.67 10.33
C ILE A 95 12.79 5.66 10.17
N VAL A 96 12.65 6.82 10.80
CA VAL A 96 13.69 7.85 10.90
C VAL A 96 14.12 8.04 12.35
N GLY A 97 15.31 8.60 12.56
CA GLY A 97 15.85 8.79 13.90
C GLY A 97 16.38 7.52 14.55
N PHE A 98 16.66 6.46 13.74
CA PHE A 98 17.32 5.27 14.24
C PHE A 98 18.73 5.59 14.76
N PRO A 99 19.21 4.98 15.87
CA PRO A 99 20.54 5.24 16.39
C PRO A 99 21.62 5.11 15.32
N GLY A 100 22.48 6.12 15.19
CA GLY A 100 23.51 6.22 14.17
C GLY A 100 23.04 6.72 12.80
N GLU A 101 21.76 7.07 12.62
CA GLU A 101 21.28 7.69 11.38
C GLU A 101 21.83 9.09 11.22
N THR A 102 22.70 9.30 10.22
CA THR A 102 23.30 10.60 9.88
C THR A 102 22.42 11.40 8.92
N GLU A 103 22.82 12.66 8.65
CA GLU A 103 22.16 13.47 7.61
C GLU A 103 22.35 12.86 6.22
N GLU A 104 23.51 12.28 5.92
CA GLU A 104 23.75 11.59 4.65
C GLU A 104 22.80 10.40 4.45
N HIS A 105 22.57 9.61 5.51
CA HIS A 105 21.63 8.50 5.49
C HIS A 105 20.19 8.98 5.22
N PHE A 106 19.81 10.09 5.84
CA PHE A 106 18.49 10.69 5.63
C PHE A 106 18.31 11.24 4.21
N GLN A 107 19.32 11.93 3.67
CA GLN A 107 19.28 12.41 2.27
C GLN A 107 19.20 11.26 1.27
N HIS A 108 19.86 10.13 1.54
CA HIS A 108 19.71 8.92 0.74
C HIS A 108 18.26 8.40 0.78
N LEU A 109 17.61 8.44 1.94
CA LEU A 109 16.20 7.99 2.11
C LEU A 109 15.23 8.92 1.36
N LEU A 110 15.44 10.24 1.40
CA LEU A 110 14.65 11.21 0.62
C LEU A 110 14.76 10.92 -0.88
N GLY A 111 15.99 10.78 -1.40
CA GLY A 111 16.22 10.47 -2.81
C GLY A 111 15.63 9.10 -3.22
N PHE A 112 15.64 8.12 -2.32
CA PHE A 112 14.99 6.82 -2.55
C PHE A 112 13.47 6.97 -2.68
N LEU A 113 12.84 7.70 -1.77
CA LEU A 113 11.39 7.93 -1.80
C LEU A 113 10.97 8.68 -3.07
N GLU A 114 11.72 9.72 -3.45
CA GLU A 114 11.48 10.48 -4.67
C GLU A 114 11.58 9.63 -5.94
N ARG A 115 12.56 8.72 -6.03
CA ARG A 115 12.70 7.81 -7.17
C ARG A 115 11.64 6.73 -7.19
N GLN A 116 11.35 6.13 -6.02
CA GLN A 116 10.48 4.97 -5.93
C GLN A 116 8.98 5.30 -5.96
N ARG A 117 8.57 6.52 -5.64
CA ARG A 117 7.19 7.00 -5.83
C ARG A 117 6.13 5.99 -5.39
N PHE A 118 6.17 5.61 -4.11
CA PHE A 118 5.18 4.70 -3.53
C PHE A 118 3.77 5.30 -3.59
N ASP A 119 2.76 4.44 -3.64
CA ASP A 119 1.37 4.85 -3.54
C ASP A 119 1.05 5.32 -2.12
N HIS A 120 1.51 4.56 -1.12
CA HIS A 120 1.28 4.84 0.30
C HIS A 120 2.58 4.71 1.10
N VAL A 121 2.80 5.64 2.01
CA VAL A 121 3.97 5.65 2.90
C VAL A 121 3.54 6.00 4.32
N GLY A 122 3.90 5.13 5.27
CA GLY A 122 3.86 5.45 6.69
C GLY A 122 5.27 5.78 7.18
N VAL A 123 5.45 6.88 7.90
CA VAL A 123 6.74 7.25 8.51
C VAL A 123 6.60 7.31 10.01
N PHE A 124 7.49 6.62 10.70
CA PHE A 124 7.58 6.62 12.16
C PHE A 124 8.94 7.14 12.62
N THR A 125 8.97 7.83 13.75
CA THR A 125 10.21 8.08 14.47
C THR A 125 10.60 6.84 15.25
N PHE A 126 11.89 6.56 15.34
CA PHE A 126 12.38 5.43 16.15
C PHE A 126 11.95 5.60 17.61
N SER A 127 11.40 4.56 18.19
CA SER A 127 11.10 4.43 19.61
C SER A 127 11.87 3.25 20.18
N PRO A 128 12.69 3.45 21.20
CA PRO A 128 13.40 2.34 21.84
C PRO A 128 12.42 1.46 22.61
N GLU A 129 12.45 0.17 22.33
CA GLU A 129 11.64 -0.84 23.01
C GLU A 129 12.52 -1.65 23.95
N ASP A 130 12.14 -1.74 25.21
CA ASP A 130 12.89 -2.46 26.23
C ASP A 130 13.18 -3.91 25.83
N GLY A 131 14.42 -4.33 26.06
CA GLY A 131 14.87 -5.69 25.73
C GLY A 131 15.23 -5.92 24.26
N THR A 132 15.20 -4.88 23.43
CA THR A 132 15.69 -4.95 22.05
C THR A 132 17.14 -4.49 21.94
N ALA A 133 17.93 -5.10 21.06
CA ALA A 133 19.30 -4.65 20.78
C ALA A 133 19.39 -3.18 20.34
N ALA A 134 18.35 -2.68 19.70
CA ALA A 134 18.29 -1.30 19.21
C ALA A 134 18.15 -0.27 20.35
N ALA A 135 17.57 -0.67 21.50
CA ALA A 135 17.43 0.21 22.66
C ALA A 135 18.78 0.59 23.30
N ASP A 136 19.77 -0.29 23.15
CA ASP A 136 21.11 -0.15 23.75
C ASP A 136 22.14 0.44 22.77
N LEU A 137 21.74 0.76 21.55
CA LEU A 137 22.65 1.34 20.56
C LEU A 137 23.06 2.78 20.97
N PRO A 138 24.34 3.14 20.77
CA PRO A 138 24.83 4.50 20.96
C PRO A 138 24.31 5.44 19.83
N ASP A 139 24.73 6.69 19.89
CA ASP A 139 24.50 7.70 18.85
C ASP A 139 23.02 7.94 18.55
N ARG A 140 22.22 8.08 19.60
CA ARG A 140 20.80 8.40 19.48
C ARG A 140 20.59 9.73 18.77
N VAL A 141 19.69 9.72 17.81
CA VAL A 141 19.25 10.93 17.12
C VAL A 141 18.35 11.74 18.04
N ASP A 142 18.54 13.05 18.03
CA ASP A 142 17.67 13.96 18.78
C ASP A 142 16.21 13.80 18.33
N PRO A 143 15.25 13.73 19.24
CA PRO A 143 13.82 13.58 18.90
C PRO A 143 13.28 14.68 18.00
N GLU A 144 13.76 15.93 18.13
CA GLU A 144 13.36 17.04 17.27
C GLU A 144 13.87 16.83 15.84
N VAL A 145 15.10 16.33 15.68
CA VAL A 145 15.67 15.96 14.37
C VAL A 145 14.90 14.81 13.76
N ALA A 146 14.57 13.77 14.53
CA ALA A 146 13.78 12.65 14.05
C ALA A 146 12.37 13.09 13.59
N GLN A 147 11.73 14.00 14.35
CA GLN A 147 10.43 14.55 13.97
C GLN A 147 10.54 15.40 12.69
N ALA A 148 11.54 16.27 12.57
CA ALA A 148 11.77 17.07 11.37
C ALA A 148 12.00 16.18 10.12
N ARG A 149 12.74 15.08 10.26
CA ARG A 149 12.94 14.10 9.18
C ARG A 149 11.64 13.41 8.77
N LYS A 150 10.82 13.03 9.74
CA LYS A 150 9.48 12.45 9.47
C LYS A 150 8.63 13.45 8.68
N ASP A 151 8.57 14.70 9.12
CA ASP A 151 7.75 15.73 8.49
C ASP A 151 8.22 16.01 7.05
N ALA A 152 9.53 16.03 6.83
CA ALA A 152 10.12 16.22 5.50
C ALA A 152 9.77 15.06 4.54
N LEU A 153 9.83 13.78 5.00
CA LEU A 153 9.41 12.63 4.19
C LEU A 153 7.92 12.67 3.88
N MET A 154 7.08 13.03 4.85
CA MET A 154 5.65 13.15 4.64
C MET A 154 5.31 14.29 3.68
N ALA A 155 6.00 15.43 3.77
CA ALA A 155 5.84 16.55 2.84
C ALA A 155 6.26 16.18 1.41
N LEU A 156 7.34 15.39 1.25
CA LEU A 156 7.76 14.85 -0.05
C LEU A 156 6.74 13.85 -0.62
N GLN A 157 6.14 13.01 0.23
CA GLN A 157 5.17 11.99 -0.20
C GLN A 157 3.83 12.58 -0.65
N GLN A 158 3.39 13.70 -0.07
CA GLN A 158 2.07 14.27 -0.38
C GLN A 158 1.84 14.51 -1.88
N PRO A 159 2.72 15.24 -2.62
CA PRO A 159 2.53 15.43 -4.05
C PRO A 159 2.63 14.12 -4.84
N ILE A 160 3.44 13.17 -4.39
CA ILE A 160 3.54 11.84 -5.01
C ILE A 160 2.20 11.10 -4.87
N SER A 161 1.62 11.09 -3.66
CA SER A 161 0.31 10.45 -3.41
C SER A 161 -0.79 11.10 -4.24
N ALA A 162 -0.83 12.44 -4.31
CA ALA A 162 -1.80 13.18 -5.12
C ALA A 162 -1.70 12.82 -6.62
N GLU A 163 -0.48 12.75 -7.16
CA GLU A 163 -0.27 12.35 -8.56
C GLU A 163 -0.68 10.89 -8.81
N ARG A 164 -0.29 9.97 -7.91
CA ARG A 164 -0.68 8.56 -7.98
C ARG A 164 -2.19 8.40 -7.94
N ASN A 165 -2.89 9.13 -7.08
CA ASN A 165 -4.34 9.11 -6.99
C ASN A 165 -5.00 9.71 -8.22
N SER A 166 -4.48 10.81 -8.76
CA SER A 166 -5.00 11.44 -9.98
C SER A 166 -5.02 10.50 -11.19
N GLY A 167 -4.08 9.56 -11.26
CA GLY A 167 -4.05 8.53 -12.31
C GLY A 167 -5.23 7.54 -12.26
N TRP A 168 -6.07 7.59 -11.24
CA TRP A 168 -7.28 6.74 -11.12
C TRP A 168 -8.54 7.43 -11.62
N VAL A 169 -8.54 8.73 -11.82
CA VAL A 169 -9.70 9.47 -12.33
C VAL A 169 -10.09 8.94 -13.72
N GLY A 170 -11.38 8.69 -13.91
CA GLY A 170 -11.96 8.08 -15.11
C GLY A 170 -11.94 6.55 -15.13
N ARG A 171 -11.31 5.88 -14.15
CA ARG A 171 -11.39 4.42 -14.03
C ARG A 171 -12.63 4.00 -13.25
N THR A 172 -13.18 2.84 -13.59
CA THR A 172 -14.20 2.16 -12.78
C THR A 172 -13.52 1.11 -11.92
N VAL A 173 -13.80 1.15 -10.61
CA VAL A 173 -13.25 0.23 -9.61
C VAL A 173 -14.36 -0.33 -8.74
N ASP A 174 -14.17 -1.54 -8.23
CA ASP A 174 -15.06 -2.09 -7.23
C ASP A 174 -14.78 -1.45 -5.86
N VAL A 175 -15.82 -0.96 -5.21
CA VAL A 175 -15.76 -0.34 -3.88
C VAL A 175 -16.63 -1.13 -2.90
N LEU A 176 -16.02 -1.58 -1.82
CA LEU A 176 -16.72 -2.15 -0.67
C LEU A 176 -17.29 -0.99 0.15
N ILE A 177 -18.61 -0.90 0.25
CA ILE A 177 -19.29 0.15 1.02
C ILE A 177 -19.26 -0.20 2.51
N GLU A 178 -18.71 0.68 3.32
CA GLU A 178 -18.49 0.46 4.76
C GLU A 178 -19.29 1.40 5.65
N GLN A 179 -19.65 2.59 5.12
CA GLN A 179 -20.39 3.57 5.89
C GLN A 179 -21.38 4.33 4.98
N HIS A 180 -22.49 4.78 5.59
CA HIS A 180 -23.45 5.68 4.98
C HIS A 180 -23.55 6.95 5.83
N ASN A 181 -23.56 8.09 5.16
CA ASN A 181 -23.98 9.34 5.78
C ASN A 181 -25.48 9.53 5.53
N PRO A 182 -26.35 9.35 6.55
CA PRO A 182 -27.80 9.40 6.35
C PRO A 182 -28.31 10.81 6.03
N GLN A 183 -27.51 11.86 6.28
CA GLN A 183 -27.90 13.25 6.03
C GLN A 183 -27.59 13.68 4.60
N SER A 184 -26.42 13.32 4.07
CA SER A 184 -25.99 13.69 2.71
C SER A 184 -26.29 12.63 1.66
N GLY A 185 -26.58 11.39 2.05
CA GLY A 185 -26.68 10.24 1.15
C GLY A 185 -25.33 9.74 0.62
N GLU A 186 -24.23 10.37 1.02
CA GLU A 186 -22.89 9.95 0.68
C GLU A 186 -22.53 8.61 1.33
N MET A 187 -21.86 7.77 0.59
CA MET A 187 -21.32 6.50 1.07
C MET A 187 -19.79 6.58 1.15
N ILE A 188 -19.22 5.88 2.11
CA ILE A 188 -17.78 5.77 2.24
C ILE A 188 -17.41 4.29 2.15
N GLY A 189 -16.34 4.00 1.42
CA GLY A 189 -15.88 2.64 1.25
C GLY A 189 -14.42 2.55 0.85
N ARG A 190 -13.97 1.35 0.52
CA ARG A 190 -12.61 1.08 0.08
C ARG A 190 -12.60 0.32 -1.23
N CYS A 191 -11.65 0.63 -2.09
CA CYS A 191 -11.31 -0.19 -3.24
C CYS A 191 -10.07 -1.05 -2.96
N ALA A 192 -9.68 -1.89 -3.92
CA ALA A 192 -8.48 -2.74 -3.81
C ALA A 192 -7.19 -1.95 -3.55
N ARG A 193 -7.17 -0.64 -3.82
CA ARG A 193 -6.04 0.26 -3.61
C ARG A 193 -5.79 0.62 -2.14
N PHE A 194 -6.81 0.59 -1.30
CA PHE A 194 -6.74 1.09 0.08
C PHE A 194 -6.84 -0.05 1.10
N ALA A 195 -5.87 -0.13 1.98
CA ALA A 195 -5.92 -1.00 3.15
C ALA A 195 -6.76 -0.35 4.26
N PRO A 196 -7.50 -1.15 5.07
CA PRO A 196 -8.32 -0.63 6.15
C PRO A 196 -7.48 0.12 7.19
N GLU A 197 -8.00 1.25 7.68
CA GLU A 197 -7.49 2.02 8.83
C GLU A 197 -6.11 2.70 8.63
N VAL A 198 -5.39 2.42 7.54
CA VAL A 198 -4.03 2.93 7.32
C VAL A 198 -3.86 3.73 6.04
N ASP A 199 -4.76 3.57 5.07
CA ASP A 199 -4.73 4.29 3.80
C ASP A 199 -5.97 5.20 3.69
N GLY A 200 -6.19 5.77 2.49
CA GLY A 200 -7.36 6.60 2.20
C GLY A 200 -8.67 5.80 2.03
N GLU A 201 -9.71 6.50 1.68
CA GLU A 201 -11.07 6.01 1.44
C GLU A 201 -11.58 6.43 0.07
N VAL A 202 -12.69 5.84 -0.35
CA VAL A 202 -13.45 6.28 -1.53
C VAL A 202 -14.76 6.88 -1.04
N ARG A 203 -14.97 8.17 -1.32
CA ARG A 203 -16.23 8.87 -1.09
C ARG A 203 -17.11 8.70 -2.31
N VAL A 204 -18.23 8.03 -2.11
CA VAL A 204 -19.10 7.57 -3.19
C VAL A 204 -20.42 8.32 -3.20
N GLN A 205 -20.69 9.00 -4.29
CA GLN A 205 -21.98 9.63 -4.54
C GLN A 205 -22.97 8.60 -5.10
N PRO A 206 -24.27 8.76 -4.81
CA PRO A 206 -25.30 7.94 -5.43
C PRO A 206 -25.21 7.92 -6.95
N GLY A 207 -25.70 6.85 -7.56
CA GLY A 207 -25.84 6.73 -9.01
C GLY A 207 -26.80 7.76 -9.61
N ALA A 208 -26.94 7.74 -10.95
CA ALA A 208 -27.70 8.75 -11.69
C ALA A 208 -29.18 8.84 -11.26
N ASP A 209 -29.78 7.72 -10.83
CA ASP A 209 -31.18 7.63 -10.41
C ASP A 209 -31.34 7.70 -8.87
N GLY A 210 -30.33 8.20 -8.15
CA GLY A 210 -30.30 8.20 -6.69
C GLY A 210 -30.00 6.81 -6.11
N GLU A 211 -29.44 5.91 -6.90
CA GLU A 211 -29.08 4.56 -6.50
C GLU A 211 -28.06 4.58 -5.36
N GLN A 212 -28.38 3.93 -4.26
CA GLN A 212 -27.50 3.72 -3.11
C GLN A 212 -27.18 2.24 -2.97
N ALA A 213 -25.98 1.95 -2.49
CA ALA A 213 -25.53 0.59 -2.23
C ALA A 213 -25.68 0.22 -0.76
N ALA A 214 -25.97 -1.04 -0.48
CA ALA A 214 -26.07 -1.52 0.89
C ALA A 214 -24.69 -1.59 1.58
N LEU A 215 -24.66 -1.46 2.90
CA LEU A 215 -23.45 -1.71 3.68
C LEU A 215 -22.94 -3.15 3.45
N GLY A 216 -21.63 -3.29 3.28
CA GLY A 216 -20.99 -4.57 2.99
C GLY A 216 -21.11 -5.04 1.54
N SER A 217 -21.78 -4.28 0.67
CA SER A 217 -21.82 -4.61 -0.76
C SER A 217 -20.59 -4.10 -1.51
N LEU A 218 -20.19 -4.84 -2.54
CA LEU A 218 -19.16 -4.47 -3.48
C LEU A 218 -19.82 -3.92 -4.75
N VAL A 219 -19.56 -2.66 -5.08
CA VAL A 219 -20.24 -1.98 -6.19
C VAL A 219 -19.24 -1.30 -7.12
N PRO A 220 -19.52 -1.25 -8.44
CA PRO A 220 -18.70 -0.53 -9.39
C PRO A 220 -18.89 0.97 -9.21
N VAL A 221 -17.77 1.68 -9.07
CA VAL A 221 -17.70 3.12 -8.90
C VAL A 221 -16.76 3.72 -9.93
N GLU A 222 -17.25 4.69 -10.70
CA GLU A 222 -16.40 5.52 -11.54
C GLU A 222 -15.72 6.57 -10.66
N ILE A 223 -14.40 6.63 -10.69
CA ILE A 223 -13.62 7.64 -9.98
C ILE A 223 -13.71 8.96 -10.73
N THR A 224 -14.27 9.97 -10.09
CA THR A 224 -14.52 11.29 -10.68
C THR A 224 -13.57 12.37 -10.17
N GLY A 225 -12.84 12.08 -9.09
CA GLY A 225 -11.88 13.01 -8.49
C GLY A 225 -10.93 12.30 -7.55
N ALA A 226 -9.85 12.98 -7.20
CA ALA A 226 -8.82 12.49 -6.31
C ALA A 226 -8.27 13.60 -5.44
N ASP A 227 -8.07 13.31 -4.16
CA ASP A 227 -7.36 14.13 -3.20
C ASP A 227 -5.97 13.52 -2.92
N ILE A 228 -5.23 14.10 -1.98
CA ILE A 228 -3.91 13.58 -1.61
C ILE A 228 -3.98 12.12 -1.17
N TYR A 229 -4.99 11.76 -0.39
CA TYR A 229 -5.13 10.41 0.17
C TYR A 229 -6.40 9.70 -0.28
N ASP A 230 -7.49 10.41 -0.54
CA ASP A 230 -8.80 9.87 -0.82
C ASP A 230 -9.15 9.94 -2.32
N LEU A 231 -10.13 9.14 -2.71
CA LEU A 231 -10.74 9.19 -4.03
C LEU A 231 -12.22 9.58 -3.90
N ASN A 232 -12.72 10.25 -4.93
CA ASN A 232 -14.13 10.60 -5.04
C ASN A 232 -14.71 9.87 -6.26
N GLY A 233 -15.92 9.33 -6.15
CA GLY A 233 -16.53 8.60 -7.24
C GLY A 233 -18.05 8.58 -7.19
N ARG A 234 -18.64 7.95 -8.21
CA ARG A 234 -20.08 7.77 -8.35
C ARG A 234 -20.40 6.33 -8.72
N ILE A 235 -21.45 5.76 -8.16
CA ILE A 235 -21.93 4.43 -8.57
C ILE A 235 -22.26 4.46 -10.06
N VAL A 236 -21.75 3.47 -10.79
CA VAL A 236 -22.12 3.18 -12.16
C VAL A 236 -22.95 1.91 -12.15
N GLY A 237 -24.22 2.00 -12.61
CA GLY A 237 -25.26 1.00 -12.42
C GLY A 237 -24.84 -0.45 -12.68
N ALA A 238 -25.46 -1.37 -11.97
CA ALA A 238 -25.20 -2.82 -11.92
C ALA A 238 -25.21 -3.57 -13.28
N ARG A 239 -25.61 -2.94 -14.38
CA ARG A 239 -25.60 -3.55 -15.73
C ARG A 239 -24.20 -3.87 -16.28
N ALA A 240 -23.14 -3.24 -15.77
CA ALA A 240 -21.77 -3.46 -16.26
C ALA A 240 -21.15 -4.76 -15.73
N MET A 241 -21.48 -5.21 -14.51
CA MET A 241 -20.90 -6.43 -13.92
C MET A 241 -21.41 -7.74 -14.53
N VAL A 242 -22.69 -7.81 -14.93
CA VAL A 242 -23.27 -9.01 -15.55
C VAL A 242 -22.66 -9.32 -16.91
N ALA A 243 -22.15 -8.32 -17.63
CA ALA A 243 -21.52 -8.50 -18.93
C ALA A 243 -20.06 -9.02 -18.84
N ALA A 244 -19.33 -8.69 -17.78
CA ALA A 244 -17.95 -9.15 -17.59
C ALA A 244 -17.89 -10.63 -17.15
N ALA A 245 -18.80 -11.06 -16.27
CA ALA A 245 -18.88 -12.46 -15.81
C ALA A 245 -19.31 -13.45 -16.93
N ARG A 246 -20.04 -12.99 -17.98
CA ARG A 246 -20.50 -13.85 -19.08
C ARG A 246 -19.53 -13.97 -20.26
N ARG A 247 -18.41 -13.26 -20.26
CA ARG A 247 -17.38 -13.35 -21.31
C ARG A 247 -16.23 -14.30 -20.98
N GLN A 248 -16.27 -14.97 -19.84
CA GLN A 248 -15.31 -16.00 -19.44
C GLN A 248 -15.93 -17.40 -19.29
N GLY A 249 -17.05 -17.65 -19.96
CA GLY A 249 -17.63 -18.97 -20.14
C GLY A 249 -17.26 -19.57 -21.49
#